data_926a3c59a5d33a90f151beefd62e6ccf
#
_entry.id   926a3c59a5d33a90f151beefd62e6ccf
#
_cell.length_a   1.000
_cell.length_b   1.000
_cell.length_c   1.000
_cell.angle_alpha   90.00
_cell.angle_beta   90.00
_cell.angle_gamma   90.00
#
_symmetry.space_group_name_H-M   'P 1'
#
loop_
_entity.id
_entity.type
_entity.pdbx_description
1 polymer ?
#
loop_
_entity_poly.entity_id
_entity_poly.type
_entity_poly.pdbx_seq_one_letter_code
_entity_poly.pdbx_strand_id
1 'polypeptide(L)'
;MAATDHSTLTLEEARRITAPLYEALNRPSEKDVSAILAQGCHADYRSYHTNQDFLTLDQLAQVFRTLGKAVPDLAWEVVDMHVLEDTVIVRGEATGTPVADFFGAPPTDKPFKTMAIDLITIRDGKMAHTYHIENWMTAIEQLKA
;
A
#
# COMPACT_ATOMS: atom_id res chain seq x y z
N MET A 1 -2.09 -28.31 -27.82
CA MET A 1 -1.40 -27.33 -27.07
C MET A 1 -2.41 -26.55 -26.25
N ALA A 2 -2.33 -26.70 -24.99
CA ALA A 2 -3.14 -25.87 -24.17
C ALA A 2 -2.85 -24.44 -24.57
N ALA A 3 -3.81 -23.75 -25.11
CA ALA A 3 -3.76 -22.35 -25.19
C ALA A 3 -3.33 -21.91 -23.80
N THR A 4 -2.11 -21.46 -23.68
CA THR A 4 -1.71 -20.78 -22.48
C THR A 4 -2.81 -19.77 -22.26
N ASP A 5 -3.53 -20.00 -21.19
CA ASP A 5 -4.56 -19.09 -20.82
C ASP A 5 -3.90 -17.78 -20.43
N HIS A 6 -3.76 -16.92 -21.43
CA HIS A 6 -3.37 -15.53 -21.19
C HIS A 6 -4.63 -14.73 -20.85
N SER A 7 -5.53 -15.34 -20.06
CA SER A 7 -6.65 -14.57 -19.58
C SER A 7 -6.08 -13.37 -18.82
N THR A 8 -6.32 -12.22 -19.40
CA THR A 8 -6.00 -10.95 -18.80
C THR A 8 -6.68 -10.91 -17.45
N LEU A 9 -5.92 -10.53 -16.44
CA LEU A 9 -6.44 -10.26 -15.11
C LEU A 9 -7.63 -9.29 -15.23
N THR A 10 -8.77 -9.65 -14.68
CA THR A 10 -9.94 -8.76 -14.70
C THR A 10 -9.81 -7.72 -13.59
N LEU A 11 -10.54 -6.61 -13.75
CA LEU A 11 -10.56 -5.58 -12.69
C LEU A 11 -11.13 -6.14 -11.39
N GLU A 12 -12.14 -7.00 -11.45
CA GLU A 12 -12.71 -7.64 -10.27
C GLU A 12 -11.68 -8.53 -9.57
N GLU A 13 -10.94 -9.33 -10.31
CA GLU A 13 -9.85 -10.15 -9.77
C GLU A 13 -8.76 -9.27 -9.16
N ALA A 14 -8.39 -8.18 -9.83
CA ALA A 14 -7.38 -7.25 -9.34
C ALA A 14 -7.80 -6.64 -8.00
N ARG A 15 -9.06 -6.24 -7.86
CA ARG A 15 -9.58 -5.71 -6.60
C ARG A 15 -9.47 -6.74 -5.48
N ARG A 16 -9.86 -7.97 -5.76
CA ARG A 16 -9.83 -9.06 -4.78
C ARG A 16 -8.39 -9.40 -4.37
N ILE A 17 -7.49 -9.50 -5.33
CA ILE A 17 -6.10 -9.89 -5.06
C ILE A 17 -5.35 -8.80 -4.30
N THR A 18 -5.60 -7.53 -4.60
CA THR A 18 -4.90 -6.41 -3.96
C THR A 18 -5.56 -5.97 -2.65
N ALA A 19 -6.76 -6.41 -2.35
CA ALA A 19 -7.50 -6.00 -1.15
C ALA A 19 -6.70 -6.15 0.15
N PRO A 20 -5.94 -7.25 0.38
CA PRO A 20 -5.15 -7.38 1.62
C PRO A 20 -4.15 -6.25 1.84
N LEU A 21 -3.53 -5.72 0.79
CA LEU A 21 -2.59 -4.60 0.93
C LEU A 21 -3.28 -3.37 1.53
N TYR A 22 -4.44 -3.02 1.00
CA TYR A 22 -5.19 -1.84 1.45
C TYR A 22 -5.89 -2.07 2.79
N GLU A 23 -6.32 -3.30 3.05
CA GLU A 23 -6.83 -3.67 4.38
C GLU A 23 -5.76 -3.48 5.45
N ALA A 24 -4.53 -3.91 5.17
CA ALA A 24 -3.42 -3.76 6.09
C ALA A 24 -3.03 -2.28 6.33
N LEU A 25 -3.33 -1.40 5.38
CA LEU A 25 -3.06 0.04 5.46
C LEU A 25 -4.18 0.83 6.15
N ASN A 26 -5.30 0.19 6.47
CA ASN A 26 -6.40 0.83 7.18
C ASN A 26 -6.36 0.44 8.65
N ARG A 27 -6.06 1.41 9.51
CA ARG A 27 -5.91 1.23 10.96
C ARG A 27 -4.97 0.07 11.30
N PRO A 28 -3.72 0.10 10.79
CA PRO A 28 -2.81 -1.04 10.96
C PRO A 28 -2.54 -1.41 12.42
N SER A 29 -2.63 -0.46 13.35
CA SER A 29 -2.43 -0.75 14.77
C SER A 29 -3.51 -1.65 15.38
N GLU A 30 -4.66 -1.78 14.72
CA GLU A 30 -5.79 -2.62 15.19
C GLU A 30 -5.78 -4.00 14.54
N LYS A 31 -4.77 -4.34 13.74
CA LYS A 31 -4.79 -5.53 12.88
C LYS A 31 -3.51 -6.35 12.98
N ASP A 32 -3.62 -7.61 12.62
CA ASP A 32 -2.46 -8.47 12.39
C ASP A 32 -1.97 -8.24 10.96
N VAL A 33 -1.16 -7.21 10.80
CA VAL A 33 -0.66 -6.77 9.50
C VAL A 33 0.10 -7.88 8.78
N SER A 34 0.95 -8.61 9.49
CA SER A 34 1.75 -9.69 8.90
C SER A 34 0.85 -10.80 8.32
N ALA A 35 -0.19 -11.21 9.06
CA ALA A 35 -1.11 -12.25 8.61
C ALA A 35 -1.91 -11.79 7.39
N ILE A 36 -2.36 -10.54 7.38
CA ILE A 36 -3.13 -9.98 6.26
C ILE A 36 -2.27 -9.92 5.00
N LEU A 37 -1.05 -9.41 5.10
CA LEU A 37 -0.13 -9.32 3.96
C LEU A 37 0.23 -10.71 3.43
N ALA A 38 0.42 -11.70 4.30
CA ALA A 38 0.73 -13.06 3.90
C ALA A 38 -0.39 -13.72 3.08
N GLN A 39 -1.64 -13.29 3.27
CA GLN A 39 -2.76 -13.79 2.49
C GLN A 39 -2.71 -13.34 1.03
N GLY A 40 -2.20 -12.14 0.78
CA GLY A 40 -2.24 -11.52 -0.54
C GLY A 40 -0.91 -11.48 -1.28
N CYS A 41 0.20 -11.72 -0.61
CA CYS A 41 1.54 -11.59 -1.17
C CYS A 41 2.28 -12.90 -1.19
N HIS A 42 3.14 -13.09 -2.18
CA HIS A 42 4.11 -14.19 -2.19
C HIS A 42 5.14 -13.99 -1.07
N ALA A 43 5.73 -15.08 -0.59
CA ALA A 43 6.73 -15.01 0.47
C ALA A 43 7.97 -14.19 0.07
N ASP A 44 8.30 -14.17 -1.23
CA ASP A 44 9.41 -13.40 -1.79
C ASP A 44 9.00 -12.01 -2.30
N TYR A 45 7.82 -11.53 -1.90
CA TYR A 45 7.31 -10.22 -2.29
C TYR A 45 8.30 -9.11 -1.94
N ARG A 46 8.37 -8.13 -2.84
CA ARG A 46 9.20 -6.93 -2.66
C ARG A 46 8.39 -5.67 -2.89
N SER A 47 8.55 -4.72 -1.99
CA SER A 47 7.94 -3.40 -2.12
C SER A 47 9.05 -2.39 -2.43
N TYR A 48 9.06 -1.89 -3.66
CA TYR A 48 10.07 -0.93 -4.12
C TYR A 48 9.60 0.50 -3.84
N HIS A 49 10.45 1.27 -3.19
CA HIS A 49 10.23 2.70 -2.94
C HIS A 49 11.19 3.58 -3.74
N THR A 50 12.15 2.96 -4.44
CA THR A 50 12.98 3.54 -5.50
C THR A 50 13.03 2.51 -6.64
N ASN A 51 13.69 2.82 -7.73
CA ASN A 51 13.84 1.84 -8.81
C ASN A 51 14.70 0.62 -8.42
N GLN A 52 15.41 0.68 -7.31
CA GLN A 52 16.38 -0.35 -6.91
C GLN A 52 16.19 -0.85 -5.49
N ASP A 53 15.75 0.02 -4.59
CA ASP A 53 15.65 -0.30 -3.16
C ASP A 53 14.28 -0.83 -2.82
N PHE A 54 14.25 -1.90 -2.07
CA PHE A 54 12.99 -2.54 -1.71
C PHE A 54 12.97 -2.97 -0.25
N LEU A 55 11.76 -3.17 0.24
CA LEU A 55 11.49 -3.82 1.52
C LEU A 55 11.00 -5.24 1.24
N THR A 56 11.42 -6.19 2.07
CA THR A 56 10.83 -7.52 2.09
C THR A 56 9.43 -7.45 2.70
N LEU A 57 8.67 -8.55 2.60
CA LEU A 57 7.32 -8.59 3.18
C LEU A 57 7.33 -8.30 4.68
N ASP A 58 8.27 -8.90 5.42
CA ASP A 58 8.38 -8.66 6.86
C ASP A 58 8.76 -7.22 7.19
N GLN A 59 9.66 -6.63 6.41
CA GLN A 59 10.05 -5.22 6.57
C GLN A 59 8.88 -4.30 6.28
N LEU A 60 8.10 -4.59 5.24
CA LEU A 60 6.91 -3.80 4.91
C LEU A 60 5.88 -3.87 6.04
N ALA A 61 5.64 -5.06 6.59
CA ALA A 61 4.75 -5.22 7.73
C ALA A 61 5.19 -4.37 8.91
N GLN A 62 6.50 -4.32 9.17
CA GLN A 62 7.05 -3.48 10.24
C GLN A 62 6.84 -1.99 9.98
N VAL A 63 7.01 -1.55 8.72
CA VAL A 63 6.73 -0.16 8.34
C VAL A 63 5.26 0.17 8.58
N PHE A 64 4.34 -0.72 8.20
CA PHE A 64 2.91 -0.49 8.42
C PHE A 64 2.57 -0.41 9.90
N ARG A 65 3.18 -1.25 10.74
CA ARG A 65 2.97 -1.19 12.20
C ARG A 65 3.48 0.12 12.78
N THR A 66 4.66 0.57 12.35
CA THR A 66 5.24 1.83 12.79
C THR A 66 4.37 3.02 12.37
N LEU A 67 3.92 3.00 11.13
CA LEU A 67 3.02 4.03 10.60
C LEU A 67 1.70 4.06 11.39
N GLY A 68 1.15 2.90 11.72
CA GLY A 68 -0.07 2.80 12.51
C GLY A 68 0.05 3.32 13.93
N LYS A 69 1.23 3.23 14.52
CA LYS A 69 1.47 3.81 15.86
C LYS A 69 1.49 5.34 15.80
N ALA A 70 2.10 5.90 14.75
CA ALA A 70 2.17 7.34 14.57
C ALA A 70 0.83 7.92 14.11
N VAL A 71 0.06 7.14 13.34
CA VAL A 71 -1.21 7.59 12.74
C VAL A 71 -2.28 6.50 12.99
N PRO A 72 -2.87 6.45 14.21
CA PRO A 72 -3.82 5.39 14.57
C PRO A 72 -5.07 5.33 13.69
N ASP A 73 -5.48 6.46 13.15
CA ASP A 73 -6.64 6.57 12.26
C ASP A 73 -6.28 6.52 10.79
N LEU A 74 -5.08 6.02 10.45
CA LEU A 74 -4.66 5.92 9.05
C LEU A 74 -5.74 5.21 8.24
N ALA A 75 -6.12 5.83 7.12
CA ALA A 75 -7.04 5.26 6.15
C ALA A 75 -6.43 5.37 4.76
N TRP A 76 -6.66 4.35 3.96
CA TRP A 76 -6.13 4.28 2.60
C TRP A 76 -7.27 3.86 1.67
N GLU A 77 -7.66 4.77 0.79
CA GLU A 77 -8.75 4.53 -0.15
C GLU A 77 -8.20 4.31 -1.55
N VAL A 78 -8.69 3.28 -2.21
CA VAL A 78 -8.44 3.08 -3.65
C VAL A 78 -9.41 4.01 -4.40
N VAL A 79 -8.88 5.03 -5.03
CA VAL A 79 -9.67 6.02 -5.76
C VAL A 79 -9.92 5.52 -7.19
N ASP A 80 -8.93 4.88 -7.79
CA ASP A 80 -8.98 4.45 -9.18
C ASP A 80 -8.07 3.24 -9.37
N MET A 81 -8.48 2.31 -10.22
CA MET A 81 -7.72 1.09 -10.48
C MET A 81 -7.83 0.70 -11.95
N HIS A 82 -6.69 0.39 -12.54
CA HIS A 82 -6.60 -0.09 -13.91
C HIS A 82 -5.76 -1.35 -13.97
N VAL A 83 -6.01 -2.18 -14.96
CA VAL A 83 -5.24 -3.39 -15.19
C VAL A 83 -4.62 -3.34 -16.56
N LEU A 84 -3.32 -3.60 -16.63
CA LEU A 84 -2.58 -3.75 -17.87
C LEU A 84 -1.80 -5.06 -17.79
N GLU A 85 -2.26 -6.07 -18.50
CA GLU A 85 -1.71 -7.43 -18.46
C GLU A 85 -1.74 -7.99 -17.04
N ASP A 86 -0.59 -8.21 -16.41
CA ASP A 86 -0.47 -8.72 -15.04
C ASP A 86 -0.23 -7.60 -14.01
N THR A 87 -0.26 -6.35 -14.44
CA THR A 87 0.03 -5.20 -13.59
C THR A 87 -1.24 -4.45 -13.23
N VAL A 88 -1.41 -4.22 -11.95
CA VAL A 88 -2.52 -3.43 -11.40
C VAL A 88 -1.99 -2.04 -11.08
N ILE A 89 -2.61 -1.03 -11.66
CA ILE A 89 -2.25 0.38 -11.46
C ILE A 89 -3.29 0.98 -10.52
N VAL A 90 -2.85 1.46 -9.36
CA VAL A 90 -3.75 1.99 -8.34
C VAL A 90 -3.39 3.43 -8.03
N ARG A 91 -4.40 4.30 -8.09
CA ARG A 91 -4.31 5.64 -7.52
C ARG A 91 -5.12 5.65 -6.24
N GLY A 92 -4.45 5.95 -5.15
CA GLY A 92 -5.03 5.92 -3.82
C GLY A 92 -4.94 7.26 -3.12
N GLU A 93 -5.65 7.35 -1.99
CA GLU A 93 -5.60 8.50 -1.11
C GLU A 93 -5.38 8.01 0.32
N ALA A 94 -4.33 8.54 0.94
CA ALA A 94 -4.03 8.26 2.34
C ALA A 94 -4.44 9.46 3.18
N THR A 95 -5.13 9.19 4.29
CA THR A 95 -5.56 10.22 5.25
C THR A 95 -5.22 9.77 6.65
N GLY A 96 -5.04 10.74 7.54
CA GLY A 96 -4.82 10.43 8.94
C GLY A 96 -4.43 11.67 9.73
N THR A 97 -4.49 11.52 11.05
CA THR A 97 -4.10 12.56 12.00
C THR A 97 -2.98 11.99 12.88
N PRO A 98 -1.72 12.40 12.65
CA PRO A 98 -0.60 11.90 13.45
C PRO A 98 -0.73 12.29 14.93
N VAL A 99 -0.35 11.36 15.80
CA VAL A 99 -0.29 11.57 17.26
C VAL A 99 1.15 11.57 17.76
N ALA A 100 2.11 11.36 16.87
CA ALA A 100 3.53 11.35 17.15
C ALA A 100 4.25 12.03 15.99
N ASP A 101 5.56 12.20 16.10
CA ASP A 101 6.39 12.78 15.05
C ASP A 101 6.18 12.00 13.74
N PHE A 102 5.95 12.72 12.65
CA PHE A 102 5.66 12.15 11.34
C PHE A 102 6.60 12.76 10.31
N PHE A 103 7.65 12.02 9.95
CA PHE A 103 8.70 12.49 9.04
C PHE A 103 9.25 13.86 9.42
N GLY A 104 9.51 14.07 10.73
CA GLY A 104 10.02 15.32 11.26
C GLY A 104 8.97 16.39 11.54
N ALA A 105 7.70 16.14 11.23
CA ALA A 105 6.61 17.05 11.59
C ALA A 105 6.05 16.65 12.97
N PRO A 106 6.07 17.55 13.96
CA PRO A 106 5.47 17.24 15.26
C PRO A 106 3.95 17.16 15.16
N PRO A 107 3.28 16.41 16.07
CA PRO A 107 1.83 16.31 16.05
C PRO A 107 1.16 17.65 16.35
N THR A 108 0.18 18.02 15.53
CA THR A 108 -0.52 19.31 15.64
C THR A 108 -2.04 19.15 15.67
N ASP A 109 -2.54 17.92 15.80
CA ASP A 109 -3.95 17.57 15.70
C ASP A 109 -4.56 17.86 14.32
N LYS A 110 -3.73 18.21 13.34
CA LYS A 110 -4.18 18.43 11.96
C LYS A 110 -4.11 17.12 11.18
N PRO A 111 -5.11 16.85 10.33
CA PRO A 111 -5.06 15.71 9.42
C PRO A 111 -4.26 16.03 8.17
N PHE A 112 -3.75 14.97 7.54
CA PHE A 112 -3.22 15.05 6.19
C PHE A 112 -4.12 14.29 5.22
N LYS A 113 -3.99 14.64 3.94
CA LYS A 113 -4.62 13.92 2.84
C LYS A 113 -3.66 13.99 1.66
N THR A 114 -3.20 12.84 1.21
CA THR A 114 -2.20 12.78 0.14
C THR A 114 -2.46 11.64 -0.83
N MET A 115 -1.90 11.78 -2.03
CA MET A 115 -2.06 10.81 -3.10
C MET A 115 -0.95 9.77 -3.05
N ALA A 116 -1.29 8.53 -3.37
CA ALA A 116 -0.36 7.43 -3.54
C ALA A 116 -0.60 6.75 -4.88
N ILE A 117 0.47 6.24 -5.48
CA ILE A 117 0.41 5.46 -6.72
C ILE A 117 1.13 4.14 -6.48
N ASP A 118 0.48 3.05 -6.83
CA ASP A 118 1.03 1.71 -6.76
C ASP A 118 0.99 1.04 -8.13
N LEU A 119 2.09 0.39 -8.50
CA LEU A 119 2.17 -0.50 -9.65
C LEU A 119 2.42 -1.90 -9.10
N ILE A 120 1.40 -2.75 -9.12
CA ILE A 120 1.42 -4.05 -8.47
C ILE A 120 1.44 -5.15 -9.52
N THR A 121 2.46 -5.98 -9.53
CA THR A 121 2.53 -7.15 -10.41
C THR A 121 1.94 -8.36 -9.71
N ILE A 122 1.03 -9.03 -10.41
CA ILE A 122 0.36 -10.24 -9.92
C ILE A 122 1.00 -11.45 -10.59
N ARG A 123 1.29 -12.47 -9.78
CA ARG A 123 1.80 -13.76 -10.25
C ARG A 123 1.10 -14.86 -9.47
N ASP A 124 0.55 -15.84 -10.19
CA ASP A 124 -0.12 -17.00 -9.57
C ASP A 124 -1.15 -16.60 -8.52
N GLY A 125 -1.96 -15.59 -8.83
CA GLY A 125 -3.08 -15.17 -7.98
C GLY A 125 -2.71 -14.36 -6.75
N LYS A 126 -1.44 -13.95 -6.61
CA LYS A 126 -0.96 -13.15 -5.48
C LYS A 126 -0.06 -12.02 -5.95
N MET A 127 0.11 -11.03 -5.11
CA MET A 127 1.04 -9.91 -5.36
C MET A 127 2.48 -10.40 -5.30
N ALA A 128 3.24 -10.16 -6.36
CA ALA A 128 4.63 -10.57 -6.49
C ALA A 128 5.58 -9.44 -6.09
N HIS A 129 5.31 -8.24 -6.54
CA HIS A 129 6.05 -7.04 -6.16
C HIS A 129 5.23 -5.79 -6.46
N THR A 130 5.62 -4.70 -5.84
CA THR A 130 4.98 -3.39 -6.03
C THR A 130 6.06 -2.33 -6.18
N TYR A 131 5.86 -1.41 -7.10
CA TYR A 131 6.54 -0.11 -7.10
C TYR A 131 5.54 0.91 -6.59
N HIS A 132 5.92 1.67 -5.57
CA HIS A 132 4.98 2.59 -4.96
C HIS A 132 5.62 3.92 -4.61
N ILE A 133 4.80 4.95 -4.62
CA ILE A 133 5.22 6.26 -4.18
C ILE A 133 4.02 6.99 -3.56
N GLU A 134 4.26 7.69 -2.49
CA GLU A 134 3.30 8.56 -1.83
C GLU A 134 3.84 9.99 -1.81
N ASN A 135 2.96 10.96 -1.93
CA ASN A 135 3.37 12.36 -1.83
C ASN A 135 3.38 12.80 -0.35
N TRP A 136 4.31 12.23 0.42
CA TRP A 136 4.45 12.57 1.84
C TRP A 136 4.85 14.02 2.05
N MET A 137 5.52 14.65 1.07
CA MET A 137 5.88 16.06 1.17
C MET A 137 4.64 16.95 1.30
N THR A 138 3.60 16.67 0.52
CA THR A 138 2.32 17.38 0.64
C THR A 138 1.68 17.15 2.01
N ALA A 139 1.73 15.91 2.52
CA ALA A 139 1.20 15.60 3.84
C ALA A 139 1.94 16.43 4.92
N ILE A 140 3.27 16.46 4.86
CA ILE A 140 4.08 17.21 5.80
C ILE A 140 3.75 18.70 5.75
N GLU A 141 3.60 19.27 4.56
CA GLU A 141 3.23 20.68 4.38
C GLU A 141 1.88 20.97 5.04
N GLN A 142 0.90 20.09 4.87
CA GLN A 142 -0.41 20.23 5.51
C GLN A 142 -0.32 20.22 7.03
N LEU A 143 0.53 19.36 7.58
CA LEU A 143 0.70 19.23 9.01
C LEU A 143 1.41 20.45 9.63
N LYS A 144 2.26 21.12 8.86
CA LYS A 144 3.02 22.31 9.30
C LYS A 144 2.28 23.62 9.06
N ALA A 145 1.21 23.58 8.31
CA ALA A 145 0.48 24.80 7.94
C ALA A 145 -0.24 25.46 9.12
#